data_535eb19293f706b4f284cdaeb40231c2
#
_entry.id   535eb19293f706b4f284cdaeb40231c2
#
_cell.length_a   1.000
_cell.length_b   1.000
_cell.length_c   1.000
_cell.angle_alpha   90.00
_cell.angle_beta   90.00
_cell.angle_gamma   90.00
#
_symmetry.space_group_name_H-M   'P 1'
#
loop_
_entity.id
_entity.type
_entity.pdbx_description
1 polymer ?
#
loop_
_entity_poly.entity_id
_entity_poly.type
_entity_poly.pdbx_seq_one_letter_code
_entity_poly.pdbx_strand_id
1 'polypeptide(L)'
;MTKTEIHMSTSRGLQRGSILLVLLAGGVGLCEQPPGVVINHIPAQSQVYVGSPGIAVLPNGDYLAKHDEFGPKSTEHGDAISPVFRSSDRGQSWRRVATVHGMYWASIFVHQGDAYLMGTSRNHGVTVIRRSRDGGITWTEAKDKHTGILLDDAKYHCAPVPIVVHNGRIWRAMEDVMGPGGWGTHFRSFMMSASIDSDLLDASNWVSSNRLGRDPTWLGGQFRGWLEGNAVVTPEGHIVNILRVDYRPEGGKAAIIEISDDGQTATFDPNTGFVDFPGGAKKFTIRFDPMSQMYWTLSNPVLPQHKDPDPSRVRNALALMRSPNLRRWEIRCILLYHPDVDKHGFQYVDWLFEDRDIIAASRTAYGQGEEAAHRQHDANYLTFHRFANFRELTMDDSAPGAIMGNH
;
A
#
# COMPACT_ATOMS: atom_id res chain seq x y z
N MET A 1 -65.78 74.87 -14.15
CA MET A 1 -65.27 76.06 -13.41
C MET A 1 -63.86 75.73 -13.02
N THR A 2 -62.93 76.42 -13.65
CA THR A 2 -61.73 77.08 -13.14
C THR A 2 -60.72 76.17 -12.36
N LYS A 3 -59.44 76.17 -12.57
CA LYS A 3 -58.51 77.11 -13.32
C LYS A 3 -57.17 76.34 -13.42
N THR A 4 -56.49 76.54 -14.51
CA THR A 4 -55.09 76.34 -14.84
C THR A 4 -54.17 77.06 -13.87
N GLU A 5 -53.02 76.46 -13.55
CA GLU A 5 -51.77 77.19 -13.46
C GLU A 5 -50.53 76.29 -13.68
N ILE A 6 -49.70 76.81 -14.54
CA ILE A 6 -48.39 76.28 -14.98
C ILE A 6 -47.33 76.92 -14.08
N HIS A 7 -46.38 76.14 -13.61
CA HIS A 7 -45.06 76.69 -13.28
C HIS A 7 -43.91 75.82 -13.70
N MET A 8 -43.09 76.33 -14.54
CA MET A 8 -41.76 75.85 -14.91
C MET A 8 -40.78 76.06 -13.77
N SER A 9 -39.88 75.13 -13.53
CA SER A 9 -38.54 75.41 -12.95
C SER A 9 -37.53 74.38 -13.18
N THR A 10 -36.62 74.64 -14.05
CA THR A 10 -35.14 74.40 -14.09
C THR A 10 -34.56 73.13 -13.53
N SER A 11 -33.98 72.42 -14.44
CA SER A 11 -33.01 71.34 -14.29
C SER A 11 -31.73 71.74 -13.54
N ARG A 12 -31.32 70.93 -12.57
CA ARG A 12 -29.91 70.80 -12.16
C ARG A 12 -29.56 69.35 -12.18
N GLY A 13 -28.67 68.97 -13.15
CA GLY A 13 -28.10 67.69 -13.24
C GLY A 13 -27.16 67.32 -12.09
N LEU A 14 -27.41 66.24 -11.42
CA LEU A 14 -26.44 65.56 -10.56
C LEU A 14 -25.89 64.33 -11.36
N GLN A 15 -24.66 64.46 -11.80
CA GLN A 15 -23.87 63.31 -12.24
C GLN A 15 -23.66 62.40 -11.04
N ARG A 16 -24.30 61.23 -11.02
CA ARG A 16 -23.98 60.13 -10.14
C ARG A 16 -22.80 59.36 -10.76
N GLY A 17 -21.60 59.58 -10.23
CA GLY A 17 -20.45 58.73 -10.51
C GLY A 17 -20.70 57.34 -9.96
N SER A 18 -20.87 56.37 -10.82
CA SER A 18 -20.87 54.94 -10.47
C SER A 18 -19.43 54.54 -10.14
N ILE A 19 -19.14 54.37 -8.84
CA ILE A 19 -17.92 53.70 -8.39
C ILE A 19 -18.13 52.20 -8.66
N LEU A 20 -17.46 51.69 -9.69
CA LEU A 20 -17.38 50.26 -9.98
C LEU A 20 -16.45 49.63 -8.92
N LEU A 21 -17.02 49.07 -7.86
CA LEU A 21 -16.29 48.29 -6.87
C LEU A 21 -15.93 46.95 -7.52
N VAL A 22 -14.70 46.83 -8.09
CA VAL A 22 -14.15 45.53 -8.52
C VAL A 22 -13.82 44.74 -7.26
N LEU A 23 -14.75 43.91 -6.82
CA LEU A 23 -14.47 42.85 -5.87
C LEU A 23 -13.54 41.82 -6.59
N LEU A 24 -12.25 41.97 -6.34
CA LEU A 24 -11.29 40.85 -6.56
C LEU A 24 -11.69 39.73 -5.61
N ALA A 25 -12.55 38.82 -6.05
CA ALA A 25 -12.71 37.53 -5.42
C ALA A 25 -11.36 36.80 -5.59
N GLY A 26 -10.47 36.99 -4.63
CA GLY A 26 -9.34 36.09 -4.44
C GLY A 26 -9.94 34.72 -4.17
N GLY A 27 -9.98 33.87 -5.19
CA GLY A 27 -10.31 32.46 -5.03
C GLY A 27 -9.25 31.87 -4.09
N VAL A 28 -9.61 31.64 -2.83
CA VAL A 28 -8.93 30.68 -1.98
C VAL A 28 -9.13 29.37 -2.72
N GLY A 29 -8.12 28.91 -3.46
CA GLY A 29 -8.13 27.60 -4.08
C GLY A 29 -8.43 26.61 -2.97
N LEU A 30 -9.59 25.95 -3.03
CA LEU A 30 -9.90 24.84 -2.14
C LEU A 30 -8.79 23.82 -2.37
N CYS A 31 -7.99 23.56 -1.33
CA CYS A 31 -6.98 22.53 -1.37
C CYS A 31 -7.68 21.21 -1.74
N GLU A 32 -7.24 20.58 -2.81
CA GLU A 32 -7.82 19.33 -3.25
C GLU A 32 -7.54 18.24 -2.19
N GLN A 33 -8.61 17.70 -1.61
CA GLN A 33 -8.50 16.69 -0.57
C GLN A 33 -8.29 15.29 -1.18
N PRO A 34 -7.41 14.45 -0.59
CA PRO A 34 -7.26 13.08 -1.06
C PRO A 34 -8.57 12.30 -0.86
N PRO A 35 -8.86 11.33 -1.73
CA PRO A 35 -10.00 10.45 -1.54
C PRO A 35 -9.84 9.59 -0.28
N GLY A 36 -10.98 9.23 0.34
CA GLY A 36 -11.03 8.46 1.59
C GLY A 36 -10.88 9.31 2.84
N VAL A 37 -10.63 8.66 3.98
CA VAL A 37 -10.42 9.31 5.28
C VAL A 37 -8.94 9.45 5.54
N VAL A 38 -8.47 10.66 5.83
CA VAL A 38 -7.06 10.91 6.16
C VAL A 38 -6.76 10.33 7.55
N ILE A 39 -5.85 9.37 7.60
CA ILE A 39 -5.30 8.81 8.85
C ILE A 39 -4.15 9.67 9.34
N ASN A 40 -3.24 10.04 8.42
CA ASN A 40 -2.08 10.88 8.71
C ASN A 40 -1.70 11.71 7.47
N HIS A 41 -1.13 12.89 7.72
CA HIS A 41 -0.58 13.77 6.71
C HIS A 41 0.82 14.23 7.12
N ILE A 42 1.77 14.10 6.20
CA ILE A 42 3.15 14.59 6.35
C ILE A 42 3.42 15.54 5.17
N PRO A 43 3.54 16.86 5.41
CA PRO A 43 3.80 17.81 4.33
C PRO A 43 5.07 17.49 3.57
N ALA A 44 5.03 17.56 2.24
CA ALA A 44 6.16 17.21 1.36
C ALA A 44 7.43 18.04 1.65
N GLN A 45 7.26 19.28 2.14
CA GLN A 45 8.35 20.18 2.52
C GLN A 45 9.20 19.65 3.67
N SER A 46 8.65 18.75 4.50
CA SER A 46 9.40 18.07 5.56
C SER A 46 10.52 17.17 5.03
N GLN A 47 10.43 16.72 3.77
CA GLN A 47 11.29 15.70 3.15
C GLN A 47 11.27 14.36 3.91
N VAL A 48 10.20 14.15 4.69
CA VAL A 48 9.80 12.86 5.27
C VAL A 48 8.50 12.45 4.60
N TYR A 49 8.39 11.19 4.19
CA TYR A 49 7.27 10.69 3.41
C TYR A 49 6.61 9.50 4.08
N VAL A 50 5.32 9.32 3.80
CA VAL A 50 4.55 8.16 4.24
C VAL A 50 5.06 6.91 3.54
N GLY A 51 5.53 5.95 4.31
CA GLY A 51 6.08 4.68 3.83
C GLY A 51 5.03 3.58 3.69
N SER A 52 5.38 2.40 4.13
CA SER A 52 4.60 1.17 3.99
C SER A 52 3.34 1.18 4.87
N PRO A 53 2.13 1.27 4.31
CA PRO A 53 0.90 1.20 5.11
C PRO A 53 0.63 -0.23 5.59
N GLY A 54 -0.13 -0.35 6.66
CA GLY A 54 -0.68 -1.62 7.14
C GLY A 54 -2.00 -1.38 7.86
N ILE A 55 -2.89 -2.37 7.84
CA ILE A 55 -4.19 -2.34 8.52
C ILE A 55 -4.48 -3.67 9.20
N ALA A 56 -5.03 -3.63 10.41
CA ALA A 56 -5.49 -4.80 11.16
C ALA A 56 -6.78 -4.48 11.91
N VAL A 57 -7.60 -5.50 12.18
CA VAL A 57 -8.80 -5.40 13.00
C VAL A 57 -8.56 -6.13 14.30
N LEU A 58 -8.74 -5.43 15.42
CA LEU A 58 -8.60 -5.97 16.77
C LEU A 58 -9.81 -6.82 17.15
N PRO A 59 -9.71 -7.73 18.14
CA PRO A 59 -10.84 -8.57 18.58
C PRO A 59 -12.06 -7.80 19.05
N ASN A 60 -11.89 -6.57 19.54
CA ASN A 60 -12.98 -5.68 19.96
C ASN A 60 -13.62 -4.89 18.81
N GLY A 61 -13.17 -5.11 17.56
CA GLY A 61 -13.68 -4.44 16.37
C GLY A 61 -13.00 -3.11 16.03
N ASP A 62 -12.07 -2.61 16.85
CA ASP A 62 -11.29 -1.41 16.52
C ASP A 62 -10.28 -1.71 15.40
N TYR A 63 -9.98 -0.70 14.60
CA TYR A 63 -8.95 -0.82 13.57
C TYR A 63 -7.62 -0.26 14.06
N LEU A 64 -6.54 -0.93 13.67
CA LEU A 64 -5.20 -0.39 13.72
C LEU A 64 -4.72 -0.10 12.30
N ALA A 65 -4.09 1.04 12.10
CA ALA A 65 -3.33 1.36 10.90
C ALA A 65 -1.93 1.84 11.28
N LYS A 66 -0.98 1.63 10.38
CA LYS A 66 0.38 2.12 10.55
C LYS A 66 1.00 2.50 9.22
N HIS A 67 2.06 3.26 9.27
CA HIS A 67 2.99 3.43 8.14
C HIS A 67 4.42 3.54 8.68
N ASP A 68 5.41 3.48 7.79
CA ASP A 68 6.79 3.83 8.12
C ASP A 68 7.06 5.26 7.63
N GLU A 69 8.13 5.87 8.11
CA GLU A 69 8.63 7.15 7.60
C GLU A 69 9.91 6.93 6.80
N PHE A 70 9.96 7.46 5.57
CA PHE A 70 11.14 7.39 4.72
C PHE A 70 11.44 8.75 4.08
N GLY A 71 12.59 8.87 3.44
CA GLY A 71 12.99 10.09 2.74
C GLY A 71 14.22 10.77 3.32
N PRO A 72 14.72 11.84 2.66
CA PRO A 72 16.04 12.43 2.97
C PRO A 72 16.21 12.90 4.42
N LYS A 73 15.13 13.30 5.08
CA LYS A 73 15.15 13.76 6.48
C LYS A 73 14.51 12.77 7.46
N SER A 74 14.20 11.56 7.03
CA SER A 74 13.73 10.51 7.91
C SER A 74 14.89 9.84 8.69
N THR A 75 14.53 9.02 9.66
CA THR A 75 15.48 8.22 10.44
C THR A 75 15.59 6.78 9.94
N GLU A 76 15.14 6.50 8.72
CA GLU A 76 15.01 5.14 8.16
C GLU A 76 16.29 4.30 8.17
N HIS A 77 17.46 4.94 8.10
CA HIS A 77 18.75 4.25 8.11
C HIS A 77 19.34 4.06 9.53
N GLY A 78 18.74 4.67 10.55
CA GLY A 78 19.18 4.63 11.95
C GLY A 78 18.09 4.07 12.85
N ASP A 79 17.38 4.95 13.55
CA ASP A 79 16.23 4.63 14.39
C ASP A 79 14.94 4.79 13.58
N ALA A 80 14.68 3.83 12.69
CA ALA A 80 13.48 3.86 11.87
C ALA A 80 12.21 3.80 12.74
N ILE A 81 11.18 4.52 12.35
CA ILE A 81 9.94 4.61 13.12
C ILE A 81 8.72 4.18 12.31
N SER A 82 7.79 3.54 13.01
CA SER A 82 6.45 3.21 12.51
C SER A 82 5.41 3.82 13.45
N PRO A 83 4.78 4.97 13.11
CA PRO A 83 3.62 5.48 13.82
C PRO A 83 2.42 4.54 13.64
N VAL A 84 1.70 4.31 14.73
CA VAL A 84 0.50 3.47 14.82
C VAL A 84 -0.70 4.33 15.17
N PHE A 85 -1.79 4.11 14.45
CA PHE A 85 -3.06 4.82 14.59
C PHE A 85 -4.18 3.84 14.91
N ARG A 86 -5.19 4.29 15.65
CA ARG A 86 -6.37 3.51 16.02
C ARG A 86 -7.65 4.26 15.71
N SER A 87 -8.63 3.52 15.20
CA SER A 87 -10.00 3.96 14.99
C SER A 87 -10.93 3.05 15.79
N SER A 88 -11.88 3.63 16.54
CA SER A 88 -12.93 2.91 17.26
C SER A 88 -14.33 3.15 16.67
N ASP A 89 -14.39 3.76 15.49
CA ASP A 89 -15.62 4.13 14.79
C ASP A 89 -15.65 3.61 13.34
N ARG A 90 -15.00 2.46 13.11
CA ARG A 90 -14.92 1.77 11.81
C ARG A 90 -14.26 2.62 10.72
N GLY A 91 -13.25 3.41 11.07
CA GLY A 91 -12.41 4.17 10.13
C GLY A 91 -12.91 5.58 9.84
N GLN A 92 -13.94 6.07 10.51
CA GLN A 92 -14.44 7.44 10.32
C GLN A 92 -13.49 8.48 10.91
N SER A 93 -12.84 8.15 12.03
CA SER A 93 -11.80 8.99 12.62
C SER A 93 -10.62 8.15 13.14
N TRP A 94 -9.46 8.77 13.21
CA TRP A 94 -8.21 8.10 13.59
C TRP A 94 -7.41 8.96 14.57
N ARG A 95 -6.77 8.30 15.53
CA ARG A 95 -5.83 8.95 16.45
C ARG A 95 -4.53 8.17 16.52
N ARG A 96 -3.41 8.85 16.57
CA ARG A 96 -2.10 8.22 16.83
C ARG A 96 -2.08 7.68 18.26
N VAL A 97 -1.70 6.41 18.42
CA VAL A 97 -1.66 5.73 19.71
C VAL A 97 -0.25 5.33 20.12
N ALA A 98 0.66 5.15 19.15
CA ALA A 98 2.06 4.82 19.41
C ALA A 98 2.99 5.34 18.32
N THR A 99 4.29 5.37 18.63
CA THR A 99 5.39 5.40 17.67
C THR A 99 6.32 4.26 18.05
N VAL A 100 6.49 3.31 17.13
CA VAL A 100 7.34 2.14 17.36
C VAL A 100 8.70 2.39 16.74
N HIS A 101 9.72 2.47 17.59
CA HIS A 101 11.11 2.67 17.20
C HIS A 101 11.77 1.37 16.78
N GLY A 102 12.74 1.41 15.86
CA GLY A 102 13.41 0.21 15.35
C GLY A 102 12.43 -0.72 14.63
N MET A 103 11.52 -0.16 13.82
CA MET A 103 10.53 -0.91 13.04
C MET A 103 10.32 -0.26 11.67
N TYR A 104 10.54 -1.03 10.59
CA TYR A 104 10.49 -0.56 9.21
C TYR A 104 9.94 -1.64 8.27
N TRP A 105 9.26 -1.25 7.19
CA TRP A 105 8.59 -2.11 6.21
C TRP A 105 7.68 -3.17 6.82
N ALA A 106 7.12 -2.90 8.00
CA ALA A 106 6.39 -3.90 8.76
C ALA A 106 4.99 -4.17 8.23
N SER A 107 4.59 -5.45 8.27
CA SER A 107 3.18 -5.83 8.30
C SER A 107 2.65 -5.69 9.72
N ILE A 108 1.38 -5.25 9.84
CA ILE A 108 0.62 -5.32 11.09
C ILE A 108 -0.41 -6.45 10.98
N PHE A 109 -0.55 -7.27 12.01
CA PHE A 109 -1.51 -8.36 12.04
C PHE A 109 -1.93 -8.69 13.49
N VAL A 110 -3.04 -9.42 13.62
CA VAL A 110 -3.52 -9.92 14.91
C VAL A 110 -3.38 -11.44 14.94
N HIS A 111 -2.81 -11.94 16.03
CA HIS A 111 -2.69 -13.37 16.29
C HIS A 111 -2.96 -13.66 17.76
N GLN A 112 -3.85 -14.62 18.06
CA GLN A 112 -4.27 -15.01 19.42
C GLN A 112 -4.69 -13.84 20.32
N GLY A 113 -5.32 -12.82 19.72
CA GLY A 113 -5.80 -11.62 20.41
C GLY A 113 -4.80 -10.48 20.54
N ASP A 114 -3.51 -10.72 20.37
CA ASP A 114 -2.44 -9.71 20.42
C ASP A 114 -2.19 -9.11 19.02
N ALA A 115 -1.80 -7.85 18.97
CA ALA A 115 -1.32 -7.21 17.75
C ALA A 115 0.19 -7.40 17.58
N TYR A 116 0.62 -7.62 16.35
CA TYR A 116 2.03 -7.79 15.99
C TYR A 116 2.45 -6.86 14.86
N LEU A 117 3.70 -6.42 14.92
CA LEU A 117 4.43 -5.79 13.81
C LEU A 117 5.62 -6.67 13.46
N MET A 118 5.72 -7.10 12.20
CA MET A 118 6.87 -7.88 11.72
C MET A 118 7.46 -7.23 10.48
N GLY A 119 8.74 -6.91 10.53
CA GLY A 119 9.46 -6.21 9.46
C GLY A 119 10.96 -6.22 9.68
N THR A 120 11.63 -5.11 9.34
CA THR A 120 13.06 -4.91 9.62
C THR A 120 13.25 -3.82 10.67
N SER A 121 14.40 -3.82 11.36
CA SER A 121 14.69 -2.80 12.39
C SER A 121 14.93 -1.40 11.81
N ARG A 122 15.30 -1.33 10.54
CA ARG A 122 15.56 -0.11 9.75
C ARG A 122 15.67 -0.49 8.27
N ASN A 123 15.88 0.47 7.40
CA ASN A 123 16.19 0.24 6.00
C ASN A 123 17.40 -0.70 5.89
N HIS A 124 17.19 -1.90 5.31
CA HIS A 124 18.14 -3.01 5.25
C HIS A 124 18.71 -3.41 6.65
N GLY A 125 17.87 -3.36 7.68
CA GLY A 125 18.21 -3.82 9.02
C GLY A 125 18.04 -5.33 9.21
N VAL A 126 18.08 -5.75 10.47
CA VAL A 126 17.78 -7.13 10.89
C VAL A 126 16.26 -7.36 10.88
N THR A 127 15.83 -8.63 10.74
CA THR A 127 14.41 -8.98 10.82
C THR A 127 13.93 -8.95 12.27
N VAL A 128 12.85 -8.21 12.52
CA VAL A 128 12.31 -8.03 13.86
C VAL A 128 10.79 -8.24 13.89
N ILE A 129 10.31 -8.69 15.06
CA ILE A 129 8.90 -8.77 15.39
C ILE A 129 8.64 -8.12 16.74
N ARG A 130 7.50 -7.43 16.88
CA ARG A 130 7.08 -6.80 18.14
C ARG A 130 5.63 -7.14 18.43
N ARG A 131 5.27 -7.24 19.70
CA ARG A 131 3.93 -7.59 20.17
C ARG A 131 3.34 -6.47 21.03
N SER A 132 2.06 -6.22 20.85
CA SER A 132 1.23 -5.36 21.71
C SER A 132 0.05 -6.16 22.25
N ARG A 133 -0.16 -6.10 23.58
CA ARG A 133 -1.28 -6.75 24.29
C ARG A 133 -2.39 -5.79 24.70
N ASP A 134 -2.22 -4.51 24.40
CA ASP A 134 -3.13 -3.42 24.82
C ASP A 134 -3.75 -2.67 23.64
N GLY A 135 -3.85 -3.34 22.49
CA GLY A 135 -4.47 -2.79 21.29
C GLY A 135 -3.64 -1.71 20.59
N GLY A 136 -2.32 -1.90 20.54
CA GLY A 136 -1.40 -1.07 19.76
C GLY A 136 -0.81 0.12 20.53
N ILE A 137 -1.07 0.24 21.85
CA ILE A 137 -0.59 1.37 22.67
C ILE A 137 0.85 1.19 23.07
N THR A 138 1.20 0.01 23.61
CA THR A 138 2.58 -0.33 23.94
C THR A 138 3.07 -1.55 23.19
N TRP A 139 4.36 -1.62 22.92
CA TRP A 139 4.98 -2.65 22.09
C TRP A 139 6.24 -3.20 22.79
N THR A 140 6.45 -4.51 22.66
CA THR A 140 7.68 -5.13 23.12
C THR A 140 8.90 -4.56 22.39
N GLU A 141 10.08 -4.63 23.02
CA GLU A 141 11.34 -4.29 22.37
C GLU A 141 12.03 -5.56 21.85
N ALA A 142 12.55 -5.52 20.63
CA ALA A 142 13.37 -6.58 20.06
C ALA A 142 14.83 -6.36 20.50
N LYS A 143 15.26 -7.04 21.57
CA LYS A 143 16.61 -6.89 22.17
C LYS A 143 17.54 -8.03 21.76
N ASP A 144 17.00 -9.22 21.60
CA ASP A 144 17.73 -10.45 21.31
C ASP A 144 16.84 -11.46 20.59
N LYS A 145 17.37 -12.67 20.35
CA LYS A 145 16.68 -13.75 19.64
C LYS A 145 15.48 -14.36 20.39
N HIS A 146 15.32 -14.08 21.68
CA HIS A 146 14.17 -14.52 22.47
C HIS A 146 13.11 -13.43 22.64
N THR A 147 13.39 -12.21 22.22
CA THR A 147 12.53 -11.04 22.45
C THR A 147 12.15 -10.32 21.17
N GLY A 148 12.41 -10.90 19.99
CA GLY A 148 11.91 -10.39 18.73
C GLY A 148 12.95 -10.05 17.67
N ILE A 149 14.26 -10.30 17.86
CA ILE A 149 15.22 -10.32 16.75
C ILE A 149 15.17 -11.71 16.12
N LEU A 150 14.54 -11.83 14.93
CA LEU A 150 14.33 -13.13 14.30
C LEU A 150 15.51 -13.56 13.43
N LEU A 151 16.08 -12.67 12.63
CA LEU A 151 17.26 -12.93 11.79
C LEU A 151 18.20 -11.72 11.86
N ASP A 152 19.49 -11.97 12.11
CA ASP A 152 20.54 -10.94 12.27
C ASP A 152 21.83 -11.24 11.50
N ASP A 153 21.82 -12.30 10.68
CA ASP A 153 22.97 -12.82 9.95
C ASP A 153 23.17 -12.18 8.56
N ALA A 154 22.23 -11.32 8.14
CA ALA A 154 22.27 -10.60 6.87
C ALA A 154 21.60 -9.22 6.98
N LYS A 155 21.47 -8.55 5.82
CA LYS A 155 20.64 -7.35 5.64
C LYS A 155 19.34 -7.76 4.95
N TYR A 156 18.20 -7.31 5.50
CA TYR A 156 16.89 -7.78 5.09
C TYR A 156 16.05 -6.65 4.48
N HIS A 157 15.12 -7.06 3.65
CA HIS A 157 14.07 -6.25 3.06
C HIS A 157 12.73 -6.97 3.18
N CYS A 158 11.65 -6.22 3.24
CA CYS A 158 10.29 -6.73 3.12
C CYS A 158 9.32 -5.59 2.75
N ALA A 159 8.05 -5.92 2.61
CA ALA A 159 6.97 -4.97 2.45
C ALA A 159 5.80 -5.34 3.38
N PRO A 160 4.80 -4.48 3.58
CA PRO A 160 3.56 -4.83 4.27
C PRO A 160 2.74 -5.78 3.40
N VAL A 161 3.04 -7.06 3.48
CA VAL A 161 2.40 -8.15 2.74
C VAL A 161 1.67 -9.07 3.72
N PRO A 162 0.71 -9.89 3.26
CA PRO A 162 -0.08 -10.73 4.14
C PRO A 162 0.76 -11.66 5.02
N ILE A 163 0.32 -11.84 6.26
CA ILE A 163 0.65 -12.98 7.10
C ILE A 163 -0.45 -14.00 6.86
N VAL A 164 -0.09 -15.22 6.50
CA VAL A 164 -1.03 -16.30 6.18
C VAL A 164 -0.91 -17.40 7.21
N VAL A 165 -2.05 -17.87 7.71
CA VAL A 165 -2.13 -19.07 8.56
C VAL A 165 -2.59 -20.24 7.71
N HIS A 166 -1.77 -21.28 7.67
CA HIS A 166 -2.07 -22.50 6.93
C HIS A 166 -1.37 -23.71 7.55
N ASN A 167 -2.07 -24.85 7.64
CA ASN A 167 -1.56 -26.11 8.20
C ASN A 167 -0.84 -25.93 9.54
N GLY A 168 -1.46 -25.18 10.48
CA GLY A 168 -0.91 -24.96 11.83
C GLY A 168 0.35 -24.07 11.87
N ARG A 169 0.65 -23.35 10.81
CA ARG A 169 1.80 -22.45 10.71
C ARG A 169 1.39 -21.06 10.27
N ILE A 170 2.14 -20.06 10.72
CA ILE A 170 2.16 -18.69 10.20
C ILE A 170 3.23 -18.62 9.12
N TRP A 171 2.92 -17.95 7.99
CA TRP A 171 3.79 -17.80 6.85
C TRP A 171 3.99 -16.35 6.49
N ARG A 172 5.23 -15.97 6.19
CA ARG A 172 5.65 -14.60 5.85
C ARG A 172 6.72 -14.60 4.78
N ALA A 173 6.48 -13.94 3.65
CA ALA A 173 7.49 -13.72 2.63
C ALA A 173 8.47 -12.61 3.03
N MET A 174 9.75 -12.81 2.74
CA MET A 174 10.85 -11.90 3.03
C MET A 174 11.86 -11.90 1.90
N GLU A 175 12.73 -10.90 1.87
CA GLU A 175 13.92 -10.83 1.02
C GLU A 175 15.16 -10.47 1.86
N ASP A 176 16.34 -10.99 1.45
CA ASP A 176 17.59 -10.39 1.83
C ASP A 176 18.19 -9.59 0.66
N VAL A 177 19.19 -8.75 0.95
CA VAL A 177 19.87 -7.89 -0.04
C VAL A 177 21.30 -8.37 -0.33
N MET A 178 21.54 -9.66 -0.18
CA MET A 178 22.87 -10.26 -0.27
C MET A 178 23.21 -10.78 -1.68
N GLY A 179 22.32 -10.62 -2.63
CA GLY A 179 22.57 -10.95 -4.04
C GLY A 179 23.50 -9.91 -4.71
N PRO A 180 24.00 -10.19 -5.91
CA PRO A 180 24.84 -9.25 -6.66
C PRO A 180 24.02 -8.08 -7.23
N GLY A 181 24.66 -6.91 -7.34
CA GLY A 181 24.08 -5.70 -7.93
C GLY A 181 23.61 -4.68 -6.90
N GLY A 182 22.67 -3.82 -7.32
CA GLY A 182 22.08 -2.76 -6.49
C GLY A 182 20.59 -2.96 -6.28
N TRP A 183 19.89 -1.90 -5.89
CA TRP A 183 18.45 -1.92 -5.63
C TRP A 183 17.66 -2.63 -6.75
N GLY A 184 16.77 -3.54 -6.35
CA GLY A 184 15.94 -4.36 -7.25
C GLY A 184 16.63 -5.63 -7.74
N THR A 185 17.94 -5.60 -8.00
CA THR A 185 18.67 -6.76 -8.55
C THR A 185 19.32 -7.63 -7.47
N HIS A 186 19.63 -7.08 -6.30
CA HIS A 186 20.31 -7.78 -5.20
C HIS A 186 19.36 -8.56 -4.27
N PHE A 187 18.06 -8.43 -4.44
CA PHE A 187 17.11 -9.13 -3.58
C PHE A 187 17.10 -10.64 -3.83
N ARG A 188 17.20 -11.41 -2.74
CA ARG A 188 16.99 -12.85 -2.76
C ARG A 188 15.74 -13.17 -1.94
N SER A 189 14.76 -13.77 -2.61
CA SER A 189 13.48 -14.10 -2.00
C SER A 189 13.55 -15.37 -1.15
N PHE A 190 12.81 -15.36 -0.01
CA PHE A 190 12.62 -16.54 0.83
C PHE A 190 11.31 -16.46 1.61
N MET A 191 10.94 -17.57 2.26
CA MET A 191 9.77 -17.68 3.11
C MET A 191 10.20 -17.94 4.55
N MET A 192 9.56 -17.27 5.51
CA MET A 192 9.64 -17.59 6.94
C MET A 192 8.33 -18.21 7.41
N SER A 193 8.41 -19.15 8.35
CA SER A 193 7.24 -19.72 8.99
C SER A 193 7.52 -20.16 10.43
N ALA A 194 6.47 -20.13 11.26
CA ALA A 194 6.51 -20.59 12.65
C ALA A 194 5.20 -21.34 12.99
N SER A 195 5.22 -22.22 14.01
CA SER A 195 3.97 -22.81 14.52
C SER A 195 3.06 -21.69 15.08
N ILE A 196 1.75 -21.79 14.83
CA ILE A 196 0.75 -20.84 15.38
C ILE A 196 0.68 -20.86 16.91
N ASP A 197 1.11 -21.96 17.55
CA ASP A 197 1.06 -22.13 19.00
C ASP A 197 2.39 -21.78 19.68
N SER A 198 3.42 -21.37 18.91
CA SER A 198 4.71 -20.99 19.44
C SER A 198 4.78 -19.51 19.84
N ASP A 199 5.73 -19.14 20.71
CA ASP A 199 6.03 -17.73 20.93
C ASP A 199 6.71 -17.12 19.69
N LEU A 200 5.99 -16.25 18.98
CA LEU A 200 6.47 -15.62 17.76
C LEU A 200 7.65 -14.65 18.00
N LEU A 201 7.91 -14.26 19.26
CA LEU A 201 9.06 -13.40 19.60
C LEU A 201 10.37 -14.19 19.68
N ASP A 202 10.32 -15.51 19.81
CA ASP A 202 11.50 -16.35 19.89
C ASP A 202 11.94 -16.83 18.50
N ALA A 203 13.14 -16.44 18.07
CA ALA A 203 13.71 -16.79 16.76
C ALA A 203 13.83 -18.30 16.53
N SER A 204 14.02 -19.09 17.61
CA SER A 204 14.17 -20.55 17.52
C SER A 204 12.90 -21.26 17.03
N ASN A 205 11.75 -20.60 17.11
CA ASN A 205 10.46 -21.09 16.61
C ASN A 205 10.25 -20.85 15.11
N TRP A 206 11.13 -20.08 14.47
CA TRP A 206 11.01 -19.72 13.06
C TRP A 206 11.91 -20.57 12.19
N VAL A 207 11.35 -21.04 11.09
CA VAL A 207 12.04 -21.69 9.99
C VAL A 207 12.11 -20.73 8.82
N SER A 208 13.19 -20.75 8.05
CA SER A 208 13.29 -20.03 6.78
C SER A 208 13.74 -20.92 5.64
N SER A 209 13.18 -20.71 4.45
CA SER A 209 13.63 -21.41 3.25
C SER A 209 15.02 -20.96 2.78
N ASN A 210 15.58 -21.70 1.84
CA ASN A 210 16.72 -21.21 1.05
C ASN A 210 16.37 -19.89 0.34
N ARG A 211 17.40 -19.14 -0.05
CA ARG A 211 17.29 -17.83 -0.71
C ARG A 211 17.43 -17.99 -2.21
N LEU A 212 16.43 -17.50 -2.95
CA LEU A 212 16.44 -17.50 -4.42
C LEU A 212 16.81 -16.13 -4.94
N GLY A 213 17.94 -16.06 -5.62
CA GLY A 213 18.43 -14.83 -6.26
C GLY A 213 17.93 -14.66 -7.69
N ARG A 214 18.39 -13.60 -8.32
CA ARG A 214 18.09 -13.25 -9.70
C ARG A 214 18.92 -14.11 -10.66
N ASP A 215 18.29 -14.61 -11.74
CA ASP A 215 18.98 -15.01 -12.95
C ASP A 215 18.69 -13.97 -14.05
N PRO A 216 19.73 -13.28 -14.58
CA PRO A 216 19.54 -12.23 -15.56
C PRO A 216 19.06 -12.73 -16.93
N THR A 217 19.07 -14.04 -17.20
CA THR A 217 18.62 -14.60 -18.48
C THR A 217 17.09 -14.78 -18.54
N TRP A 218 16.43 -14.78 -17.41
CA TRP A 218 14.98 -14.98 -17.37
C TRP A 218 14.21 -13.90 -18.13
N LEU A 219 13.04 -14.25 -18.64
CA LEU A 219 12.18 -13.40 -19.48
C LEU A 219 12.94 -12.81 -20.69
N GLY A 220 13.82 -13.62 -21.32
CA GLY A 220 14.62 -13.16 -22.46
C GLY A 220 15.62 -12.05 -22.12
N GLY A 221 16.15 -12.05 -20.88
CA GLY A 221 17.07 -11.03 -20.40
C GLY A 221 16.40 -9.75 -19.87
N GLN A 222 15.06 -9.73 -19.78
CA GLN A 222 14.30 -8.55 -19.32
C GLN A 222 13.90 -8.64 -17.85
N PHE A 223 14.22 -9.72 -17.16
CA PHE A 223 14.02 -9.85 -15.71
C PHE A 223 15.07 -9.04 -14.96
N ARG A 224 14.63 -8.00 -14.26
CA ARG A 224 15.52 -7.11 -13.51
C ARG A 224 15.61 -7.46 -12.04
N GLY A 225 14.61 -8.16 -11.49
CA GLY A 225 14.58 -8.63 -10.13
C GLY A 225 13.14 -8.82 -9.62
N TRP A 226 13.04 -9.36 -8.44
CA TRP A 226 11.79 -9.55 -7.70
C TRP A 226 11.91 -9.06 -6.27
N LEU A 227 10.79 -8.69 -5.67
CA LEU A 227 10.70 -8.23 -4.28
C LEU A 227 9.23 -8.22 -3.82
N GLU A 228 9.03 -7.98 -2.52
CA GLU A 228 7.71 -7.71 -1.93
C GLU A 228 6.72 -8.86 -2.13
N GLY A 229 7.18 -10.07 -1.81
CA GLY A 229 6.42 -11.31 -2.01
C GLY A 229 5.24 -11.47 -1.07
N ASN A 230 4.22 -12.17 -1.54
CA ASN A 230 3.03 -12.55 -0.78
C ASN A 230 3.05 -14.05 -0.50
N ALA A 231 2.96 -14.46 0.76
CA ALA A 231 2.58 -15.83 1.09
C ALA A 231 1.11 -16.05 0.70
N VAL A 232 0.82 -17.08 -0.08
CA VAL A 232 -0.54 -17.40 -0.55
C VAL A 232 -0.74 -18.92 -0.54
N VAL A 233 -1.92 -19.38 -0.16
CA VAL A 233 -2.33 -20.79 -0.29
C VAL A 233 -2.92 -20.98 -1.68
N THR A 234 -2.42 -21.95 -2.44
CA THR A 234 -2.96 -22.29 -3.77
C THR A 234 -4.29 -23.03 -3.67
N PRO A 235 -5.05 -23.20 -4.76
CA PRO A 235 -6.26 -24.03 -4.76
C PRO A 235 -6.03 -25.47 -4.31
N GLU A 236 -4.82 -25.99 -4.54
CA GLU A 236 -4.42 -27.36 -4.16
C GLU A 236 -3.98 -27.45 -2.68
N GLY A 237 -3.89 -26.34 -1.96
CA GLY A 237 -3.53 -26.29 -0.55
C GLY A 237 -2.03 -26.15 -0.28
N HIS A 238 -1.22 -25.78 -1.26
CA HIS A 238 0.22 -25.54 -1.08
C HIS A 238 0.52 -24.06 -0.81
N ILE A 239 1.61 -23.79 -0.12
CA ILE A 239 2.11 -22.42 0.06
C ILE A 239 2.98 -22.04 -1.13
N VAL A 240 2.71 -20.84 -1.65
CA VAL A 240 3.56 -20.18 -2.65
C VAL A 240 3.92 -18.77 -2.18
N ASN A 241 5.03 -18.25 -2.72
CA ASN A 241 5.39 -16.86 -2.61
C ASN A 241 5.18 -16.19 -3.97
N ILE A 242 4.26 -15.22 -4.02
CA ILE A 242 3.96 -14.48 -5.25
C ILE A 242 4.57 -13.09 -5.15
N LEU A 243 5.57 -12.81 -6.01
CA LEU A 243 6.39 -11.62 -5.95
C LEU A 243 6.09 -10.64 -7.08
N ARG A 244 6.22 -9.38 -6.74
CA ARG A 244 6.42 -8.29 -7.68
C ARG A 244 7.67 -8.54 -8.52
N VAL A 245 7.58 -8.29 -9.84
CA VAL A 245 8.68 -8.44 -10.80
C VAL A 245 9.02 -7.08 -11.44
N ASP A 246 10.27 -6.66 -11.37
CA ASP A 246 10.77 -5.54 -12.17
C ASP A 246 10.92 -6.01 -13.62
N TYR A 247 9.85 -5.82 -14.38
CA TYR A 247 9.73 -6.13 -15.80
C TYR A 247 9.11 -4.92 -16.50
N ARG A 248 9.82 -4.39 -17.48
CA ARG A 248 9.46 -3.12 -18.13
C ARG A 248 8.50 -3.20 -19.29
N PRO A 249 8.43 -4.30 -20.07
CA PRO A 249 7.44 -4.44 -21.13
C PRO A 249 6.00 -4.30 -20.62
N GLU A 250 5.09 -3.97 -21.54
CA GLU A 250 3.66 -3.80 -21.25
C GLU A 250 3.06 -5.05 -20.59
N GLY A 251 1.97 -4.87 -19.84
CA GLY A 251 1.20 -5.91 -19.19
C GLY A 251 1.66 -6.22 -17.76
N GLY A 252 2.96 -6.16 -17.49
CA GLY A 252 3.52 -6.51 -16.18
C GLY A 252 3.55 -8.02 -15.91
N LYS A 253 4.38 -8.42 -14.95
CA LYS A 253 4.57 -9.82 -14.53
C LYS A 253 4.56 -9.94 -13.01
N ALA A 254 4.15 -11.10 -12.50
CA ALA A 254 4.46 -11.58 -11.17
C ALA A 254 5.21 -12.91 -11.27
N ALA A 255 5.92 -13.30 -10.21
CA ALA A 255 6.61 -14.58 -10.11
C ALA A 255 5.98 -15.42 -8.99
N ILE A 256 5.75 -16.70 -9.24
CA ILE A 256 5.24 -17.68 -8.27
C ILE A 256 6.36 -18.63 -7.92
N ILE A 257 6.84 -18.57 -6.68
CA ILE A 257 7.83 -19.46 -6.10
C ILE A 257 7.10 -20.49 -5.24
N GLU A 258 7.37 -21.77 -5.46
CA GLU A 258 6.82 -22.86 -4.65
C GLU A 258 7.60 -23.01 -3.35
N ILE A 259 6.88 -23.26 -2.25
CA ILE A 259 7.46 -23.45 -0.92
C ILE A 259 7.07 -24.84 -0.42
N SER A 260 8.05 -25.60 0.09
CA SER A 260 7.78 -26.89 0.71
C SER A 260 6.95 -26.77 1.99
N ASP A 261 6.18 -27.81 2.33
CA ASP A 261 5.27 -27.81 3.49
C ASP A 261 6.00 -27.60 4.82
N ASP A 262 7.28 -27.99 4.92
CA ASP A 262 8.13 -27.75 6.09
C ASP A 262 8.71 -26.32 6.13
N GLY A 263 8.54 -25.54 5.05
CA GLY A 263 9.03 -24.18 4.92
C GLY A 263 10.53 -24.04 4.68
N GLN A 264 11.26 -25.12 4.39
CA GLN A 264 12.71 -25.09 4.27
C GLN A 264 13.20 -24.93 2.82
N THR A 265 12.37 -25.30 1.85
CA THR A 265 12.75 -25.27 0.43
C THR A 265 11.85 -24.33 -0.36
N ALA A 266 12.48 -23.41 -1.10
CA ALA A 266 11.85 -22.58 -2.12
C ALA A 266 12.38 -23.00 -3.49
N THR A 267 11.50 -23.20 -4.48
CA THR A 267 11.84 -23.58 -5.84
C THR A 267 11.15 -22.67 -6.86
N PHE A 268 11.83 -22.40 -7.96
CA PHE A 268 11.28 -21.56 -9.03
C PHE A 268 11.60 -22.18 -10.39
N ASP A 269 10.57 -22.42 -11.20
CA ASP A 269 10.70 -22.80 -12.60
C ASP A 269 10.40 -21.57 -13.49
N PRO A 270 11.39 -21.00 -14.21
CA PRO A 270 11.19 -19.83 -15.04
C PRO A 270 10.23 -20.06 -16.23
N ASN A 271 9.99 -21.32 -16.62
CA ASN A 271 9.08 -21.64 -17.73
C ASN A 271 7.61 -21.52 -17.33
N THR A 272 7.30 -21.76 -16.06
CA THR A 272 5.92 -21.81 -15.57
C THR A 272 5.64 -20.81 -14.43
N GLY A 273 6.69 -20.33 -13.77
CA GLY A 273 6.58 -19.49 -12.58
C GLY A 273 6.26 -18.02 -12.85
N PHE A 274 6.50 -17.50 -14.06
CA PHE A 274 6.10 -16.15 -14.41
C PHE A 274 4.66 -16.12 -14.93
N VAL A 275 3.86 -15.17 -14.45
CA VAL A 275 2.47 -14.99 -14.85
C VAL A 275 2.21 -13.55 -15.27
N ASP A 276 1.27 -13.33 -16.18
CA ASP A 276 0.80 -11.99 -16.52
C ASP A 276 0.04 -11.41 -15.33
N PHE A 277 0.46 -10.20 -14.91
CA PHE A 277 -0.10 -9.55 -13.74
C PHE A 277 -0.17 -8.03 -13.95
N PRO A 278 -1.35 -7.48 -14.28
CA PRO A 278 -1.51 -6.04 -14.43
C PRO A 278 -1.10 -5.29 -13.15
N GLY A 279 -0.09 -4.42 -13.26
CA GLY A 279 0.48 -3.73 -12.11
C GLY A 279 1.60 -4.48 -11.38
N GLY A 280 2.07 -5.63 -11.87
CA GLY A 280 3.12 -6.45 -11.25
C GLY A 280 4.48 -5.78 -11.07
N ALA A 281 4.72 -4.63 -11.69
CA ALA A 281 5.91 -3.80 -11.46
C ALA A 281 5.84 -2.98 -10.15
N LYS A 282 4.77 -3.08 -9.38
CA LYS A 282 4.54 -2.38 -8.10
C LYS A 282 4.06 -3.37 -7.04
N LYS A 283 4.16 -2.99 -5.76
CA LYS A 283 3.67 -3.82 -4.64
C LYS A 283 2.16 -4.04 -4.76
N PHE A 284 1.74 -5.26 -4.51
CA PHE A 284 0.35 -5.68 -4.40
C PHE A 284 0.14 -6.56 -3.16
N THR A 285 -1.11 -6.77 -2.76
CA THR A 285 -1.50 -7.65 -1.65
C THR A 285 -2.58 -8.60 -2.15
N ILE A 286 -2.32 -9.91 -2.08
CA ILE A 286 -3.26 -10.96 -2.50
C ILE A 286 -3.92 -11.58 -1.28
N ARG A 287 -5.25 -11.78 -1.33
CA ARG A 287 -6.02 -12.51 -0.32
C ARG A 287 -7.03 -13.42 -0.99
N PHE A 288 -7.23 -14.60 -0.42
CA PHE A 288 -8.28 -15.54 -0.85
C PHE A 288 -9.60 -15.22 -0.16
N ASP A 289 -10.68 -15.15 -0.92
CA ASP A 289 -12.02 -14.97 -0.41
C ASP A 289 -12.81 -16.28 -0.46
N PRO A 290 -13.11 -16.88 0.70
CA PRO A 290 -13.84 -18.16 0.74
C PRO A 290 -15.28 -18.06 0.26
N MET A 291 -15.89 -16.86 0.24
CA MET A 291 -17.26 -16.68 -0.25
C MET A 291 -17.35 -16.78 -1.76
N SER A 292 -16.45 -16.10 -2.48
CA SER A 292 -16.43 -16.13 -3.95
C SER A 292 -15.53 -17.24 -4.53
N GLN A 293 -14.75 -17.94 -3.68
CA GLN A 293 -13.73 -18.90 -4.08
C GLN A 293 -12.72 -18.32 -5.07
N MET A 294 -12.38 -17.03 -4.88
CA MET A 294 -11.48 -16.27 -5.75
C MET A 294 -10.36 -15.63 -4.92
N TYR A 295 -9.22 -15.46 -5.55
CA TYR A 295 -8.16 -14.58 -5.06
C TYR A 295 -8.44 -13.17 -5.51
N TRP A 296 -8.27 -12.22 -4.60
CA TRP A 296 -8.46 -10.80 -4.87
C TRP A 296 -7.18 -10.03 -4.57
N THR A 297 -6.98 -8.94 -5.30
CA THR A 297 -5.86 -8.02 -5.06
C THR A 297 -6.24 -6.59 -5.41
N LEU A 298 -5.60 -5.66 -4.73
CA LEU A 298 -5.53 -4.25 -5.11
C LEU A 298 -4.16 -3.98 -5.71
N SER A 299 -4.11 -3.52 -6.96
CA SER A 299 -2.88 -3.27 -7.70
C SER A 299 -2.92 -1.96 -8.49
N ASN A 300 -1.77 -1.54 -9.01
CA ASN A 300 -1.66 -0.32 -9.81
C ASN A 300 -1.35 -0.67 -11.28
N PRO A 301 -2.32 -1.00 -12.13
CA PRO A 301 -2.07 -1.19 -13.56
C PRO A 301 -1.66 0.14 -14.21
N VAL A 302 -0.92 0.06 -15.31
CA VAL A 302 -0.70 1.21 -16.19
C VAL A 302 -1.87 1.25 -17.18
N LEU A 303 -2.70 2.28 -17.07
CA LEU A 303 -3.83 2.44 -17.98
C LEU A 303 -3.35 2.87 -19.38
N PRO A 304 -4.08 2.55 -20.47
CA PRO A 304 -3.64 2.81 -21.84
C PRO A 304 -3.28 4.26 -22.14
N GLN A 305 -3.94 5.21 -21.47
CA GLN A 305 -3.67 6.65 -21.64
C GLN A 305 -2.38 7.12 -20.92
N HIS A 306 -1.74 6.27 -20.09
CA HIS A 306 -0.58 6.62 -19.27
C HIS A 306 0.61 5.69 -19.53
N LYS A 307 0.95 5.50 -20.80
CA LYS A 307 2.11 4.66 -21.16
C LYS A 307 3.41 5.34 -20.76
N ASP A 308 4.19 4.70 -19.89
CA ASP A 308 5.51 5.13 -19.46
C ASP A 308 6.51 3.98 -19.69
N PRO A 309 7.74 4.26 -20.18
CA PRO A 309 8.78 3.23 -20.31
C PRO A 309 9.15 2.53 -18.99
N ASP A 310 8.84 3.16 -17.85
CA ASP A 310 9.02 2.59 -16.52
C ASP A 310 7.68 2.41 -15.80
N PRO A 311 7.01 1.25 -15.95
CA PRO A 311 5.70 1.01 -15.34
C PRO A 311 5.72 1.11 -13.80
N SER A 312 6.87 1.01 -13.15
CA SER A 312 6.98 1.18 -11.69
C SER A 312 6.72 2.61 -11.23
N ARG A 313 6.76 3.57 -12.15
CA ARG A 313 6.55 5.01 -11.88
C ARG A 313 5.10 5.45 -12.04
N VAL A 314 4.24 4.68 -12.70
CA VAL A 314 2.82 5.01 -12.91
C VAL A 314 1.98 4.39 -11.78
N ARG A 315 1.45 5.24 -10.87
CA ARG A 315 0.78 4.80 -9.63
C ARG A 315 -0.57 5.47 -9.39
N ASN A 316 -1.06 6.20 -10.38
CA ASN A 316 -2.23 7.07 -10.33
C ASN A 316 -3.58 6.35 -10.46
N ALA A 317 -3.57 5.03 -10.65
CA ALA A 317 -4.76 4.19 -10.67
C ALA A 317 -4.63 3.04 -9.65
N LEU A 318 -5.71 2.75 -8.92
CA LEU A 318 -5.84 1.58 -8.05
C LEU A 318 -6.96 0.70 -8.59
N ALA A 319 -6.63 -0.52 -8.99
CA ALA A 319 -7.57 -1.49 -9.54
C ALA A 319 -7.89 -2.61 -8.55
N LEU A 320 -9.15 -3.01 -8.51
CA LEU A 320 -9.61 -4.27 -7.95
C LEU A 320 -9.46 -5.35 -9.00
N MET A 321 -8.75 -6.41 -8.67
CA MET A 321 -8.53 -7.55 -9.55
C MET A 321 -8.87 -8.86 -8.87
N ARG A 322 -9.21 -9.88 -9.65
CA ARG A 322 -9.45 -11.24 -9.15
C ARG A 322 -8.81 -12.31 -10.03
N SER A 323 -8.62 -13.48 -9.42
CA SER A 323 -8.12 -14.68 -10.11
C SER A 323 -8.75 -15.94 -9.50
N PRO A 324 -9.14 -16.95 -10.30
CA PRO A 324 -9.57 -18.23 -9.76
C PRO A 324 -8.41 -19.12 -9.34
N ASN A 325 -7.17 -18.88 -9.82
CA ASN A 325 -6.06 -19.83 -9.75
C ASN A 325 -4.68 -19.17 -9.63
N LEU A 326 -4.59 -17.89 -9.26
CA LEU A 326 -3.35 -17.11 -9.13
C LEU A 326 -2.58 -16.88 -10.46
N ARG A 327 -3.04 -17.46 -11.57
CA ARG A 327 -2.35 -17.40 -12.87
C ARG A 327 -3.05 -16.50 -13.89
N ARG A 328 -4.39 -16.43 -13.85
CA ARG A 328 -5.19 -15.56 -14.73
C ARG A 328 -5.83 -14.48 -13.90
N TRP A 329 -5.45 -13.24 -14.13
CA TRP A 329 -5.92 -12.07 -13.41
C TRP A 329 -6.83 -11.22 -14.27
N GLU A 330 -7.99 -10.85 -13.75
CA GLU A 330 -9.00 -10.01 -14.37
C GLU A 330 -9.15 -8.71 -13.58
N ILE A 331 -9.04 -7.55 -14.24
CA ILE A 331 -9.39 -6.26 -13.65
C ILE A 331 -10.92 -6.17 -13.59
N ARG A 332 -11.46 -5.93 -12.39
CA ARG A 332 -12.90 -5.82 -12.16
C ARG A 332 -13.38 -4.40 -12.14
N CYS A 333 -12.59 -3.49 -11.60
CA CYS A 333 -12.96 -2.10 -11.38
C CYS A 333 -11.71 -1.26 -11.14
N ILE A 334 -11.68 -0.03 -11.63
CA ILE A 334 -10.68 0.97 -11.21
C ILE A 334 -11.29 1.76 -10.06
N LEU A 335 -10.87 1.44 -8.83
CA LEU A 335 -11.44 2.00 -7.61
C LEU A 335 -11.07 3.47 -7.38
N LEU A 336 -9.82 3.84 -7.68
CA LEU A 336 -9.30 5.19 -7.55
C LEU A 336 -8.50 5.55 -8.80
N TYR A 337 -8.63 6.79 -9.24
CA TYR A 337 -7.91 7.30 -10.41
C TYR A 337 -7.67 8.80 -10.29
N HIS A 338 -6.51 9.24 -10.75
CA HIS A 338 -6.19 10.65 -10.98
C HIS A 338 -5.44 10.80 -12.29
N PRO A 339 -5.69 11.83 -13.14
CA PRO A 339 -5.03 11.97 -14.45
C PRO A 339 -3.53 12.33 -14.35
N ASP A 340 -3.10 12.98 -13.30
CA ASP A 340 -1.69 13.34 -13.09
C ASP A 340 -0.90 12.13 -12.55
N VAL A 341 0.09 11.68 -13.32
CA VAL A 341 0.96 10.55 -12.99
C VAL A 341 2.20 10.94 -12.17
N ASP A 342 2.54 12.22 -12.10
CA ASP A 342 3.77 12.69 -11.48
C ASP A 342 3.62 12.94 -9.98
N LYS A 343 2.47 13.50 -9.56
CA LYS A 343 2.21 13.92 -8.19
C LYS A 343 1.18 13.07 -7.48
N HIS A 344 0.44 12.20 -8.19
CA HIS A 344 -0.66 11.42 -7.64
C HIS A 344 -0.38 9.93 -7.69
N GLY A 345 -0.76 9.22 -6.61
CA GLY A 345 -0.60 7.78 -6.51
C GLY A 345 -1.35 7.16 -5.33
N PHE A 346 -1.93 5.99 -5.56
CA PHE A 346 -2.65 5.18 -4.57
C PHE A 346 -1.96 3.83 -4.47
N GLN A 347 -0.99 3.68 -3.57
CA GLN A 347 0.01 2.64 -3.70
C GLN A 347 0.32 1.91 -2.39
N TYR A 348 1.03 0.79 -2.49
CA TYR A 348 1.43 -0.04 -1.36
C TYR A 348 0.25 -0.49 -0.48
N VAL A 349 -0.94 -0.50 -1.04
CA VAL A 349 -2.18 -0.74 -0.29
C VAL A 349 -2.12 -2.05 0.46
N ASP A 350 -2.35 -2.00 1.78
CA ASP A 350 -2.71 -3.15 2.60
C ASP A 350 -4.21 -3.10 2.89
N TRP A 351 -4.88 -4.26 2.89
CA TRP A 351 -6.32 -4.31 2.94
C TRP A 351 -6.84 -5.62 3.54
N LEU A 352 -8.07 -5.61 4.04
CA LEU A 352 -8.74 -6.77 4.62
C LEU A 352 -10.16 -6.87 4.08
N PHE A 353 -10.73 -8.08 4.09
CA PHE A 353 -12.17 -8.26 3.95
C PHE A 353 -12.85 -7.87 5.26
N GLU A 354 -13.96 -7.17 5.16
CA GLU A 354 -14.90 -6.92 6.26
C GLU A 354 -16.32 -7.11 5.75
N ASP A 355 -16.92 -8.24 6.06
CA ASP A 355 -18.25 -8.65 5.59
C ASP A 355 -18.35 -8.65 4.04
N ARG A 356 -19.07 -7.68 3.49
CA ARG A 356 -19.24 -7.51 2.04
C ARG A 356 -18.24 -6.53 1.44
N ASP A 357 -17.46 -5.85 2.27
CA ASP A 357 -16.60 -4.74 1.90
C ASP A 357 -15.12 -5.15 1.93
N ILE A 358 -14.31 -4.32 1.30
CA ILE A 358 -12.87 -4.24 1.55
C ILE A 358 -12.59 -2.98 2.34
N ILE A 359 -11.82 -3.10 3.43
CA ILE A 359 -11.20 -1.98 4.13
C ILE A 359 -9.72 -1.92 3.81
N ALA A 360 -9.18 -0.73 3.56
CA ALA A 360 -7.83 -0.57 3.04
C ALA A 360 -7.12 0.65 3.62
N ALA A 361 -5.81 0.53 3.86
CA ALA A 361 -4.90 1.62 4.12
C ALA A 361 -3.99 1.84 2.91
N SER A 362 -3.96 3.05 2.39
CA SER A 362 -3.21 3.43 1.19
C SER A 362 -2.14 4.47 1.49
N ARG A 363 -0.95 4.25 0.96
CA ARG A 363 0.07 5.28 0.79
C ARG A 363 -0.33 6.15 -0.39
N THR A 364 -0.83 7.36 -0.10
CA THR A 364 -1.49 8.23 -1.06
C THR A 364 -0.68 9.50 -1.30
N ALA A 365 -0.22 9.67 -2.53
CA ALA A 365 0.38 10.92 -3.01
C ALA A 365 -0.73 11.77 -3.61
N TYR A 366 -0.93 12.99 -3.09
CA TYR A 366 -2.06 13.82 -3.48
C TYR A 366 -1.81 15.31 -3.22
N GLY A 367 -2.69 16.18 -3.79
CA GLY A 367 -2.71 17.61 -3.57
C GLY A 367 -2.14 18.43 -4.72
N GLN A 368 -2.29 19.75 -4.65
CA GLN A 368 -1.87 20.70 -5.66
C GLN A 368 -1.01 21.82 -5.06
N GLY A 369 -0.21 22.49 -5.88
CA GLY A 369 0.63 23.60 -5.46
C GLY A 369 1.62 23.21 -4.36
N GLU A 370 1.67 23.98 -3.29
CA GLU A 370 2.56 23.73 -2.15
C GLU A 370 2.16 22.52 -1.31
N GLU A 371 0.89 22.11 -1.36
CA GLU A 371 0.37 20.91 -0.66
C GLU A 371 0.55 19.62 -1.46
N ALA A 372 1.02 19.72 -2.71
CA ALA A 372 1.25 18.53 -3.55
C ALA A 372 2.30 17.60 -2.94
N ALA A 373 2.13 16.31 -3.15
CA ALA A 373 3.16 15.33 -2.86
C ALA A 373 4.48 15.68 -3.59
N HIS A 374 5.61 15.29 -3.03
CA HIS A 374 6.91 15.48 -3.69
C HIS A 374 6.92 14.84 -5.09
N ARG A 375 6.41 13.63 -5.18
CA ARG A 375 6.10 12.88 -6.42
C ARG A 375 5.16 11.72 -6.10
N GLN A 376 4.65 11.04 -7.12
CA GLN A 376 3.75 9.90 -6.97
C GLN A 376 4.25 8.80 -6.01
N HIS A 377 5.58 8.60 -5.91
CA HIS A 377 6.17 7.63 -4.98
C HIS A 377 6.32 8.20 -3.57
N ASP A 378 6.71 9.46 -3.44
CA ASP A 378 7.03 10.09 -2.15
C ASP A 378 5.76 10.75 -1.58
N ALA A 379 4.88 9.89 -1.10
CA ALA A 379 3.52 10.22 -0.68
C ALA A 379 3.48 11.04 0.61
N ASN A 380 2.47 11.90 0.70
CA ASN A 380 2.23 12.80 1.83
C ASN A 380 1.06 12.38 2.72
N TYR A 381 0.22 11.42 2.29
CA TYR A 381 -0.94 10.95 3.08
C TYR A 381 -0.88 9.45 3.34
N LEU A 382 -1.36 9.06 4.52
CA LEU A 382 -1.93 7.74 4.79
C LEU A 382 -3.45 7.91 4.76
N THR A 383 -4.15 7.18 3.88
CA THR A 383 -5.61 7.26 3.74
C THR A 383 -6.28 5.92 4.01
N PHE A 384 -7.45 5.95 4.64
CA PHE A 384 -8.33 4.81 4.81
C PHE A 384 -9.43 4.83 3.76
N HIS A 385 -9.74 3.67 3.21
CA HIS A 385 -10.80 3.48 2.24
C HIS A 385 -11.70 2.31 2.64
N ARG A 386 -12.98 2.43 2.31
CA ARG A 386 -13.95 1.33 2.36
C ARG A 386 -14.56 1.17 0.97
N PHE A 387 -14.31 0.03 0.34
CA PHE A 387 -14.90 -0.32 -0.96
C PHE A 387 -16.05 -1.28 -0.72
N ALA A 388 -17.26 -0.72 -0.77
CA ALA A 388 -18.50 -1.45 -0.47
C ALA A 388 -18.82 -2.47 -1.55
N ASN A 389 -19.38 -3.64 -1.14
CA ASN A 389 -19.86 -4.69 -2.02
C ASN A 389 -18.86 -5.10 -3.12
N PHE A 390 -17.60 -5.19 -2.81
CA PHE A 390 -16.51 -5.34 -3.79
C PHE A 390 -16.69 -6.52 -4.76
N ARG A 391 -17.39 -7.59 -4.36
CA ARG A 391 -17.64 -8.77 -5.21
C ARG A 391 -18.56 -8.46 -6.39
N GLU A 392 -19.40 -7.44 -6.26
CA GLU A 392 -20.40 -7.02 -7.25
C GLU A 392 -19.82 -5.98 -8.22
N LEU A 393 -18.71 -5.31 -7.88
CA LEU A 393 -18.12 -4.26 -8.70
C LEU A 393 -17.68 -4.78 -10.07
N THR A 394 -17.93 -3.97 -11.08
CA THR A 394 -17.62 -4.21 -12.49
C THR A 394 -16.85 -3.02 -13.08
N MET A 395 -16.46 -3.10 -14.33
CA MET A 395 -15.83 -1.97 -15.02
C MET A 395 -16.72 -0.74 -15.13
N ASP A 396 -18.04 -0.90 -15.09
CA ASP A 396 -19.00 0.21 -15.14
C ASP A 396 -18.98 1.06 -13.85
N ASP A 397 -18.48 0.50 -12.75
CA ASP A 397 -18.35 1.17 -11.46
C ASP A 397 -16.98 1.87 -11.30
N SER A 398 -16.17 1.91 -12.37
CA SER A 398 -14.83 2.48 -12.30
C SER A 398 -14.83 3.99 -12.10
N ALA A 399 -13.80 4.49 -11.42
CA ALA A 399 -13.60 5.91 -11.18
C ALA A 399 -13.65 6.72 -12.48
N PRO A 400 -14.31 7.91 -12.48
CA PRO A 400 -14.43 8.75 -13.66
C PRO A 400 -13.09 9.07 -14.32
N GLY A 401 -13.02 8.98 -15.66
CA GLY A 401 -11.81 9.27 -16.44
C GLY A 401 -10.82 8.11 -16.55
N ALA A 402 -11.02 7.02 -15.82
CA ALA A 402 -10.24 5.81 -15.99
C ALA A 402 -10.70 5.07 -17.27
N ILE A 403 -9.90 5.14 -18.32
CA ILE A 403 -10.22 4.49 -19.61
C ILE A 403 -9.42 3.18 -19.69
N MET A 404 -10.14 2.06 -19.79
CA MET A 404 -9.55 0.79 -20.18
C MET A 404 -9.74 0.61 -21.68
N GLY A 405 -8.65 0.34 -22.41
CA GLY A 405 -8.77 -0.01 -23.83
C GLY A 405 -9.67 -1.24 -24.01
N ASN A 406 -10.48 -1.23 -25.05
CA ASN A 406 -11.22 -2.43 -25.46
C ASN A 406 -10.18 -3.51 -25.84
N HIS A 407 -10.17 -4.62 -25.09
CA HIS A 407 -9.42 -5.84 -25.41
C HIS A 407 -10.28 -6.80 -26.20
#